data_8d1c25b0b85025826e2ced9a58a4b9af
#
_entry.id   8d1c25b0b85025826e2ced9a58a4b9af
#
_cell.length_a   1.000
_cell.length_b   1.000
_cell.length_c   1.000
_cell.angle_alpha   90.00
_cell.angle_beta   90.00
_cell.angle_gamma   90.00
#
_symmetry.space_group_name_H-M   'P 1'
#
loop_
_entity.id
_entity.type
_entity.pdbx_description
1 polymer ?
#
loop_
_entity_poly.entity_id
_entity_poly.type
_entity_poly.pdbx_seq_one_letter_code
_entity_poly.pdbx_strand_id
1 'polypeptide(L)'
;HTFTYISKTWAEKTSLKTIVQDVMNTMPGVTGGSLAALDGINVPDITTGVGHSGKFLNRLAEAYGFWWTIQLGEMFIIKKNGTLLEEDAIVITKNSGMIGSPTITEIGINVTALLNPDLRPFKLIKVESVAPQTNMGNLYFRDIQNTRTLGTGLYRIQSVTHTGDTWDNTWQSDIVSRDFFGTNTDELDSETSVVNEARQSQGDKPI
;
A
#
# COMPACT_ATOMS: atom_id res chain seq x y z
N HIS A 1 -4.78 4.96 -22.55
CA HIS A 1 -3.42 4.46 -22.31
C HIS A 1 -2.99 3.62 -23.47
N THR A 2 -1.91 4.05 -24.07
CA THR A 2 -1.32 3.64 -25.32
C THR A 2 -1.09 2.14 -25.35
N PHE A 3 -1.53 1.51 -26.43
CA PHE A 3 -1.30 0.09 -26.70
C PHE A 3 0.21 -0.12 -26.94
N THR A 4 0.94 -0.42 -25.86
CA THR A 4 2.37 -0.71 -25.93
C THR A 4 2.58 -2.21 -25.93
N TYR A 5 3.55 -2.67 -26.73
CA TYR A 5 3.85 -4.07 -26.90
C TYR A 5 5.31 -4.33 -26.55
N ILE A 6 5.55 -5.44 -25.88
CA ILE A 6 6.87 -5.99 -25.63
C ILE A 6 7.07 -7.26 -26.47
N SER A 7 8.26 -7.40 -27.01
CA SER A 7 8.73 -8.64 -27.66
C SER A 7 10.21 -8.76 -27.35
N LYS A 8 10.55 -9.37 -26.22
CA LYS A 8 11.92 -9.52 -25.75
C LYS A 8 12.08 -10.78 -24.91
N THR A 9 13.26 -11.39 -25.05
CA THR A 9 13.68 -12.53 -24.21
C THR A 9 14.85 -12.11 -23.35
N TRP A 10 14.82 -12.47 -22.09
CA TRP A 10 15.88 -12.25 -21.12
C TRP A 10 16.51 -13.57 -20.71
N ALA A 11 17.81 -13.56 -20.52
CA ALA A 11 18.57 -14.73 -20.06
C ALA A 11 18.16 -15.08 -18.60
N GLU A 12 18.47 -16.31 -18.22
CA GLU A 12 18.40 -16.74 -16.81
C GLU A 12 19.18 -15.80 -15.88
N LYS A 13 18.74 -15.68 -14.63
CA LYS A 13 19.35 -14.80 -13.61
C LYS A 13 19.35 -13.31 -13.95
N THR A 14 18.58 -12.88 -14.95
CA THR A 14 18.40 -11.46 -15.22
C THR A 14 17.67 -10.81 -14.04
N SER A 15 18.12 -9.62 -13.61
CA SER A 15 17.46 -8.86 -12.56
C SER A 15 16.00 -8.51 -12.97
N LEU A 16 15.05 -8.75 -12.07
CA LEU A 16 13.66 -8.37 -12.28
C LEU A 16 13.52 -6.87 -12.56
N LYS A 17 14.35 -6.05 -11.90
CA LYS A 17 14.41 -4.60 -12.14
C LYS A 17 14.75 -4.28 -13.60
N THR A 18 15.70 -4.96 -14.19
CA THR A 18 16.08 -4.81 -15.62
C THR A 18 14.91 -5.18 -16.53
N ILE A 19 14.22 -6.28 -16.25
CA ILE A 19 13.06 -6.71 -17.05
C ILE A 19 11.95 -5.65 -16.99
N VAL A 20 11.65 -5.15 -15.80
CA VAL A 20 10.62 -4.11 -15.61
C VAL A 20 11.03 -2.79 -16.28
N GLN A 21 12.30 -2.40 -16.23
CA GLN A 21 12.80 -1.22 -16.94
C GLN A 21 12.65 -1.37 -18.45
N ASP A 22 12.95 -2.53 -19.02
CA ASP A 22 12.75 -2.79 -20.44
C ASP A 22 11.26 -2.70 -20.83
N VAL A 23 10.36 -3.22 -19.98
CA VAL A 23 8.91 -3.07 -20.20
C VAL A 23 8.49 -1.61 -20.11
N MET A 24 8.97 -0.89 -19.13
CA MET A 24 8.68 0.55 -18.95
C MET A 24 9.15 1.36 -20.19
N ASN A 25 10.32 1.06 -20.71
CA ASN A 25 10.87 1.73 -21.91
C ASN A 25 9.99 1.56 -23.16
N THR A 26 9.07 0.57 -23.19
CA THR A 26 8.07 0.45 -24.24
C THR A 26 6.91 1.42 -24.08
N MET A 27 6.78 2.11 -22.93
CA MET A 27 5.67 2.98 -22.58
C MET A 27 6.07 4.46 -22.80
N PRO A 28 5.60 5.13 -23.86
CA PRO A 28 5.96 6.51 -24.14
C PRO A 28 5.56 7.45 -22.99
N GLY A 29 6.47 8.33 -22.58
CA GLY A 29 6.22 9.30 -21.53
C GLY A 29 6.21 8.76 -20.11
N VAL A 30 6.64 7.51 -19.93
CA VAL A 30 6.81 6.91 -18.60
C VAL A 30 8.29 6.84 -18.26
N THR A 31 8.65 7.36 -17.11
CA THR A 31 10.00 7.31 -16.54
C THR A 31 10.02 6.45 -15.27
N GLY A 32 11.20 6.09 -14.82
CA GLY A 32 11.35 5.34 -13.56
C GLY A 32 11.22 6.29 -12.35
N GLY A 33 10.19 6.07 -11.55
CA GLY A 33 10.11 6.58 -10.19
C GLY A 33 10.87 5.67 -9.22
N SER A 34 10.22 5.13 -8.20
CA SER A 34 10.85 4.19 -7.27
C SER A 34 10.69 2.75 -7.73
N LEU A 35 11.80 2.09 -8.05
CA LEU A 35 11.89 0.66 -8.40
C LEU A 35 12.66 -0.14 -7.33
N ALA A 36 12.94 0.45 -6.17
CA ALA A 36 13.76 -0.16 -5.12
C ALA A 36 13.17 -1.47 -4.58
N ALA A 37 11.83 -1.64 -4.65
CA ALA A 37 11.17 -2.87 -4.25
C ALA A 37 11.63 -4.12 -5.02
N LEU A 38 12.27 -3.95 -6.19
CA LEU A 38 12.76 -5.03 -7.04
C LEU A 38 14.24 -5.34 -6.85
N ASP A 39 14.95 -4.58 -6.01
CA ASP A 39 16.39 -4.76 -5.80
C ASP A 39 16.67 -6.14 -5.19
N GLY A 40 17.69 -6.80 -5.74
CA GLY A 40 18.12 -8.13 -5.31
C GLY A 40 17.27 -9.30 -5.81
N ILE A 41 16.18 -9.05 -6.56
CA ILE A 41 15.36 -10.12 -7.13
C ILE A 41 15.86 -10.47 -8.53
N ASN A 42 16.27 -11.72 -8.71
CA ASN A 42 16.67 -12.27 -10.01
C ASN A 42 15.65 -13.29 -10.49
N VAL A 43 15.36 -13.28 -11.77
CA VAL A 43 14.47 -14.27 -12.40
C VAL A 43 15.28 -15.54 -12.66
N PRO A 44 14.87 -16.70 -12.13
CA PRO A 44 15.69 -17.92 -12.20
C PRO A 44 15.85 -18.46 -13.62
N ASP A 45 14.82 -18.34 -14.44
CA ASP A 45 14.72 -18.96 -15.76
C ASP A 45 14.73 -17.93 -16.89
N ILE A 46 14.98 -18.43 -18.12
CA ILE A 46 14.80 -17.63 -19.35
C ILE A 46 13.35 -17.14 -19.43
N THR A 47 13.20 -15.84 -19.48
CA THR A 47 11.87 -15.21 -19.50
C THR A 47 11.63 -14.54 -20.84
N THR A 48 10.48 -14.82 -21.45
CA THR A 48 10.06 -14.18 -22.70
C THR A 48 8.81 -13.35 -22.47
N GLY A 49 8.91 -12.07 -22.77
CA GLY A 49 7.78 -11.14 -22.79
C GLY A 49 7.28 -10.91 -24.20
N VAL A 50 6.07 -11.36 -24.50
CA VAL A 50 5.40 -11.11 -25.77
C VAL A 50 3.99 -10.63 -25.53
N GLY A 51 3.61 -9.56 -26.21
CA GLY A 51 2.28 -9.00 -26.17
C GLY A 51 2.19 -7.66 -25.47
N HIS A 52 1.03 -7.34 -24.91
CA HIS A 52 0.74 -6.05 -24.29
C HIS A 52 1.59 -5.82 -23.03
N SER A 53 2.36 -4.73 -23.00
CA SER A 53 3.33 -4.43 -21.93
C SER A 53 2.70 -4.39 -20.54
N GLY A 54 1.55 -3.75 -20.38
CA GLY A 54 0.85 -3.70 -19.09
C GLY A 54 0.34 -5.08 -18.62
N LYS A 55 -0.13 -5.93 -19.53
CA LYS A 55 -0.52 -7.31 -19.19
C LYS A 55 0.69 -8.15 -18.78
N PHE A 56 1.82 -7.97 -19.46
CA PHE A 56 3.05 -8.65 -19.08
C PHE A 56 3.54 -8.19 -17.71
N LEU A 57 3.49 -6.88 -17.45
CA LEU A 57 3.86 -6.32 -16.14
C LEU A 57 2.95 -6.84 -15.02
N ASN A 58 1.64 -6.97 -15.26
CA ASN A 58 0.72 -7.57 -14.29
C ASN A 58 1.08 -9.03 -13.96
N ARG A 59 1.46 -9.83 -14.95
CA ARG A 59 1.90 -11.22 -14.72
C ARG A 59 3.18 -11.27 -13.86
N LEU A 60 4.13 -10.38 -14.13
CA LEU A 60 5.33 -10.25 -13.29
C LEU A 60 4.96 -9.82 -11.87
N ALA A 61 4.04 -8.86 -11.72
CA ALA A 61 3.58 -8.37 -10.43
C ALA A 61 2.92 -9.48 -9.59
N GLU A 62 2.12 -10.33 -10.22
CA GLU A 62 1.52 -11.49 -9.55
C GLU A 62 2.57 -12.55 -9.17
N ALA A 63 3.49 -12.86 -10.08
CA ALA A 63 4.52 -13.88 -9.87
C ALA A 63 5.53 -13.50 -8.77
N TYR A 64 5.93 -12.23 -8.71
CA TYR A 64 6.97 -11.75 -7.80
C TYR A 64 6.44 -10.93 -6.61
N GLY A 65 5.13 -10.81 -6.46
CA GLY A 65 4.51 -10.24 -5.27
C GLY A 65 4.69 -8.74 -5.12
N PHE A 66 4.57 -7.98 -6.19
CA PHE A 66 4.63 -6.51 -6.12
C PHE A 66 3.37 -5.85 -6.71
N TRP A 67 3.21 -4.56 -6.43
CA TRP A 67 2.23 -3.67 -7.06
C TRP A 67 2.96 -2.63 -7.88
N TRP A 68 2.34 -2.18 -8.95
CA TRP A 68 2.88 -1.09 -9.76
C TRP A 68 1.79 -0.07 -10.09
N THR A 69 2.19 1.18 -10.26
CA THR A 69 1.33 2.29 -10.67
C THR A 69 2.13 3.30 -11.48
N ILE A 70 1.44 4.04 -12.32
CA ILE A 70 2.03 5.20 -13.02
C ILE A 70 1.33 6.44 -12.49
N GLN A 71 2.11 7.35 -11.92
CA GLN A 71 1.62 8.59 -11.34
C GLN A 71 2.47 9.74 -11.90
N LEU A 72 1.84 10.75 -12.49
CA LEU A 72 2.51 11.92 -13.10
C LEU A 72 3.60 11.55 -14.13
N GLY A 73 3.43 10.45 -14.87
CA GLY A 73 4.42 9.96 -15.83
C GLY A 73 5.56 9.15 -15.24
N GLU A 74 5.56 8.87 -13.95
CA GLU A 74 6.55 8.04 -13.28
C GLU A 74 5.97 6.70 -12.84
N MET A 75 6.74 5.62 -13.03
CA MET A 75 6.37 4.28 -12.58
C MET A 75 6.90 4.03 -11.18
N PHE A 76 6.00 3.66 -10.28
CA PHE A 76 6.30 3.28 -8.91
C PHE A 76 5.98 1.80 -8.71
N ILE A 77 6.88 1.11 -8.00
CA ILE A 77 6.72 -0.30 -7.64
C ILE A 77 6.91 -0.45 -6.14
N ILE A 78 6.00 -1.19 -5.52
CA ILE A 78 6.05 -1.52 -4.10
C ILE A 78 5.83 -3.01 -3.89
N LYS A 79 6.39 -3.58 -2.85
CA LYS A 79 6.05 -4.94 -2.41
C LYS A 79 4.57 -4.99 -1.99
N LYS A 80 3.91 -6.13 -2.13
CA LYS A 80 2.47 -6.25 -1.79
C LYS A 80 2.13 -5.76 -0.38
N ASN A 81 3.03 -5.95 0.59
CA ASN A 81 2.87 -5.50 1.97
C ASN A 81 3.68 -4.22 2.27
N GLY A 82 4.26 -3.57 1.25
CA GLY A 82 5.07 -2.37 1.40
C GLY A 82 4.29 -1.08 1.16
N THR A 83 5.02 0.02 1.30
CA THR A 83 4.58 1.38 0.97
C THR A 83 5.57 2.00 0.00
N LEU A 84 5.28 3.17 -0.53
CA LEU A 84 6.30 4.03 -1.09
C LEU A 84 7.22 4.44 0.06
N LEU A 85 8.38 3.78 0.13
CA LEU A 85 9.36 3.98 1.17
C LEU A 85 9.85 5.43 1.20
N GLU A 86 10.19 5.90 2.40
CA GLU A 86 11.03 7.05 2.72
C GLU A 86 10.33 8.40 2.91
N GLU A 87 9.01 8.50 2.80
CA GLU A 87 8.33 9.72 3.21
C GLU A 87 7.63 9.50 4.56
N ASP A 88 7.78 10.46 5.46
CA ASP A 88 6.99 10.52 6.69
C ASP A 88 5.50 10.47 6.35
N ALA A 89 4.75 9.73 7.16
CA ALA A 89 3.32 9.62 6.97
C ALA A 89 2.66 11.00 7.04
N ILE A 90 1.84 11.33 6.05
CA ILE A 90 1.09 12.59 6.05
C ILE A 90 0.08 12.55 7.19
N VAL A 91 0.20 13.48 8.13
CA VAL A 91 -0.68 13.54 9.30
C VAL A 91 -1.98 14.24 8.94
N ILE A 92 -3.10 13.52 9.10
CA ILE A 92 -4.46 14.04 8.84
C ILE A 92 -5.23 14.10 10.17
N THR A 93 -5.41 15.31 10.65
CA THR A 93 -6.15 15.62 11.86
C THR A 93 -7.19 16.70 11.56
N LYS A 94 -8.08 16.95 12.50
CA LYS A 94 -9.01 18.10 12.43
C LYS A 94 -8.28 19.42 12.21
N ASN A 95 -7.08 19.57 12.76
CA ASN A 95 -6.30 20.82 12.67
C ASN A 95 -5.43 20.88 11.42
N SER A 96 -5.13 19.73 10.77
CA SER A 96 -4.32 19.66 9.54
C SER A 96 -5.17 19.48 8.28
N GLY A 97 -6.48 19.75 8.35
CA GLY A 97 -7.34 19.81 7.19
C GLY A 97 -8.27 18.61 6.98
N MET A 98 -8.50 17.78 8.00
CA MET A 98 -9.57 16.77 7.93
C MET A 98 -10.94 17.45 7.83
N ILE A 99 -11.74 17.03 6.88
CA ILE A 99 -13.12 17.50 6.67
C ILE A 99 -14.06 16.43 7.23
N GLY A 100 -14.88 16.82 8.21
CA GLY A 100 -15.81 15.89 8.86
C GLY A 100 -15.15 14.87 9.76
N SER A 101 -15.74 13.70 9.87
CA SER A 101 -15.23 12.57 10.65
C SER A 101 -14.85 11.42 9.73
N PRO A 102 -13.74 10.75 9.97
CA PRO A 102 -13.33 9.60 9.17
C PRO A 102 -14.31 8.43 9.38
N THR A 103 -14.52 7.64 8.35
CA THR A 103 -15.37 6.45 8.38
C THR A 103 -14.51 5.20 8.39
N ILE A 104 -14.62 4.40 9.45
CA ILE A 104 -13.92 3.12 9.56
C ILE A 104 -14.66 2.08 8.72
N THR A 105 -13.90 1.30 7.96
CA THR A 105 -14.37 0.20 7.13
C THR A 105 -13.73 -1.10 7.59
N GLU A 106 -14.15 -2.24 7.04
CA GLU A 106 -13.59 -3.57 7.35
C GLU A 106 -12.08 -3.68 7.09
N ILE A 107 -11.56 -2.93 6.14
CA ILE A 107 -10.20 -3.07 5.63
C ILE A 107 -9.32 -1.84 5.85
N GLY A 108 -9.86 -0.79 6.48
CA GLY A 108 -9.13 0.45 6.71
C GLY A 108 -10.04 1.64 7.03
N ILE A 109 -9.73 2.79 6.49
CA ILE A 109 -10.43 4.04 6.81
C ILE A 109 -10.65 4.89 5.56
N ASN A 110 -11.81 5.53 5.49
CA ASN A 110 -12.11 6.56 4.50
C ASN A 110 -12.05 7.93 5.18
N VAL A 111 -11.31 8.84 4.57
CA VAL A 111 -11.08 10.18 5.12
C VAL A 111 -11.25 11.21 4.01
N THR A 112 -11.96 12.29 4.31
CA THR A 112 -11.98 13.49 3.47
C THR A 112 -11.09 14.57 4.09
N ALA A 113 -10.23 15.16 3.29
CA ALA A 113 -9.31 16.21 3.70
C ALA A 113 -9.33 17.38 2.73
N LEU A 114 -8.82 18.52 3.13
CA LEU A 114 -8.55 19.64 2.23
C LEU A 114 -7.68 19.17 1.07
N LEU A 115 -7.86 19.79 -0.10
CA LEU A 115 -7.12 19.43 -1.30
C LEU A 115 -5.61 19.47 -1.04
N ASN A 116 -4.98 18.30 -1.17
CA ASN A 116 -3.54 18.16 -1.00
C ASN A 116 -3.00 17.28 -2.13
N PRO A 117 -2.18 17.82 -3.05
CA PRO A 117 -1.63 17.07 -4.19
C PRO A 117 -0.60 16.01 -3.77
N ASP A 118 -0.09 16.06 -2.53
CA ASP A 118 0.86 15.07 -2.02
C ASP A 118 0.18 13.76 -1.59
N LEU A 119 -1.13 13.77 -1.40
CA LEU A 119 -1.91 12.57 -1.16
C LEU A 119 -1.99 11.75 -2.44
N ARG A 120 -1.26 10.63 -2.45
CA ARG A 120 -1.15 9.74 -3.63
C ARG A 120 -1.30 8.28 -3.22
N PRO A 121 -1.78 7.42 -4.12
CA PRO A 121 -1.80 5.97 -3.87
C PRO A 121 -0.44 5.45 -3.41
N PHE A 122 -0.47 4.50 -2.47
CA PHE A 122 0.67 3.86 -1.80
C PHE A 122 1.45 4.69 -0.78
N LYS A 123 1.17 5.99 -0.62
CA LYS A 123 1.70 6.76 0.50
C LYS A 123 1.04 6.37 1.82
N LEU A 124 1.75 6.63 2.91
CA LEU A 124 1.23 6.48 4.27
C LEU A 124 0.53 7.76 4.71
N ILE A 125 -0.58 7.57 5.40
CA ILE A 125 -1.23 8.62 6.19
C ILE A 125 -1.33 8.17 7.64
N LYS A 126 -1.14 9.11 8.54
CA LYS A 126 -1.45 8.97 9.96
C LYS A 126 -2.74 9.74 10.22
N VAL A 127 -3.81 9.03 10.53
CA VAL A 127 -5.09 9.64 10.87
C VAL A 127 -5.20 9.72 12.38
N GLU A 128 -5.61 10.88 12.90
CA GLU A 128 -5.92 11.09 14.31
C GLU A 128 -7.31 11.72 14.41
N SER A 129 -8.28 10.96 14.88
CA SER A 129 -9.67 11.42 15.04
C SER A 129 -10.19 11.14 16.44
N VAL A 130 -10.86 12.12 17.01
CA VAL A 130 -11.51 12.02 18.33
C VAL A 130 -12.86 11.31 18.26
N ALA A 131 -13.52 11.34 17.09
CA ALA A 131 -14.86 10.80 16.92
C ALA A 131 -15.01 10.17 15.51
N PRO A 132 -14.45 8.99 15.26
CA PRO A 132 -14.64 8.30 13.99
C PRO A 132 -16.09 7.79 13.87
N GLN A 133 -16.62 7.79 12.65
CA GLN A 133 -17.84 7.09 12.32
C GLN A 133 -17.49 5.65 11.93
N THR A 134 -18.32 4.70 12.36
CA THR A 134 -18.17 3.30 11.98
C THR A 134 -19.23 2.93 10.95
N ASN A 135 -18.81 2.51 9.79
CA ASN A 135 -19.66 1.87 8.79
C ASN A 135 -19.29 0.38 8.72
N MET A 136 -19.46 -0.25 9.85
CA MET A 136 -19.31 -1.70 9.95
C MET A 136 -20.70 -2.28 9.79
N GLY A 137 -21.06 -2.76 8.62
CA GLY A 137 -22.29 -3.52 8.41
C GLY A 137 -22.48 -4.59 9.51
N ASN A 138 -23.03 -5.73 9.24
CA ASN A 138 -23.20 -6.84 10.22
C ASN A 138 -21.88 -7.53 10.64
N LEU A 139 -20.82 -6.79 10.89
CA LEU A 139 -19.58 -7.37 11.43
C LEU A 139 -19.80 -7.75 12.89
N TYR A 140 -19.75 -9.05 13.12
CA TYR A 140 -19.52 -9.58 14.46
C TYR A 140 -18.22 -8.98 15.00
N PHE A 141 -18.28 -8.34 16.15
CA PHE A 141 -17.14 -7.84 16.91
C PHE A 141 -16.23 -9.01 17.32
N ARG A 142 -15.45 -9.48 16.39
CA ARG A 142 -14.40 -10.44 16.65
C ARG A 142 -13.09 -9.66 16.69
N ASP A 143 -12.54 -9.49 17.88
CA ASP A 143 -11.27 -8.83 18.18
C ASP A 143 -11.21 -7.30 18.10
N ILE A 144 -12.06 -6.60 18.83
CA ILE A 144 -11.75 -5.22 19.27
C ILE A 144 -10.93 -5.26 20.59
N GLN A 145 -10.21 -6.32 20.88
CA GLN A 145 -9.37 -6.37 22.08
C GLN A 145 -7.97 -5.80 21.89
N ASN A 146 -7.55 -5.47 20.68
CA ASN A 146 -6.35 -4.68 20.50
C ASN A 146 -6.73 -3.22 20.44
N THR A 147 -6.41 -2.53 21.50
CA THR A 147 -6.56 -1.12 21.85
C THR A 147 -6.00 -0.13 20.83
N ARG A 148 -6.38 -0.26 19.56
CA ARG A 148 -6.23 0.84 18.61
C ARG A 148 -7.38 1.78 18.88
N THR A 149 -7.07 2.98 19.30
CA THR A 149 -8.03 4.08 19.42
C THR A 149 -8.75 4.17 18.08
N LEU A 150 -10.03 3.79 18.03
CA LEU A 150 -10.84 3.77 16.82
C LEU A 150 -10.63 5.08 16.05
N GLY A 151 -10.20 5.00 14.79
CA GLY A 151 -9.95 6.17 13.94
C GLY A 151 -8.58 6.83 14.09
N THR A 152 -7.68 6.27 14.90
CA THR A 152 -6.29 6.73 14.99
C THR A 152 -5.37 5.60 14.57
N GLY A 153 -4.47 5.84 13.61
CA GLY A 153 -3.54 4.82 13.14
C GLY A 153 -2.81 5.19 11.87
N LEU A 154 -1.95 4.28 11.44
CA LEU A 154 -1.24 4.36 10.15
C LEU A 154 -2.02 3.58 9.10
N TYR A 155 -2.25 4.24 7.98
CA TYR A 155 -3.00 3.68 6.87
C TYR A 155 -2.24 3.91 5.57
N ARG A 156 -2.31 2.94 4.66
CA ARG A 156 -1.78 3.08 3.31
C ARG A 156 -2.89 3.51 2.37
N ILE A 157 -2.67 4.60 1.66
CA ILE A 157 -3.61 5.09 0.66
C ILE A 157 -3.78 4.07 -0.46
N GLN A 158 -5.02 3.69 -0.74
CA GLN A 158 -5.38 2.83 -1.87
C GLN A 158 -5.80 3.66 -3.07
N SER A 159 -6.64 4.65 -2.85
CA SER A 159 -7.06 5.59 -3.90
C SER A 159 -7.34 6.97 -3.31
N VAL A 160 -7.16 7.98 -4.14
CA VAL A 160 -7.49 9.37 -3.81
C VAL A 160 -8.29 9.95 -4.97
N THR A 161 -9.36 10.65 -4.64
CA THR A 161 -10.11 11.47 -5.60
C THR A 161 -9.98 12.93 -5.19
N HIS A 162 -9.36 13.74 -6.03
CA HIS A 162 -9.27 15.17 -5.83
C HIS A 162 -10.44 15.86 -6.54
N THR A 163 -11.20 16.64 -5.79
CA THR A 163 -12.32 17.43 -6.30
C THR A 163 -12.03 18.90 -6.06
N GLY A 164 -12.14 19.70 -7.09
CA GLY A 164 -12.01 21.16 -7.01
C GLY A 164 -13.00 21.83 -7.92
N ASP A 165 -13.73 22.82 -7.38
CA ASP A 165 -14.65 23.65 -8.15
C ASP A 165 -14.40 25.11 -7.85
N THR A 166 -14.21 25.90 -8.92
CA THR A 166 -13.98 27.35 -8.83
C THR A 166 -15.25 28.15 -8.61
N TRP A 167 -16.41 27.53 -8.79
CA TRP A 167 -17.73 28.15 -8.59
C TRP A 167 -18.31 27.85 -7.21
N ASP A 168 -17.84 26.76 -6.58
CA ASP A 168 -18.17 26.36 -5.22
C ASP A 168 -16.87 26.34 -4.38
N ASN A 169 -17.01 26.32 -3.08
CA ASN A 169 -15.88 26.24 -2.15
C ASN A 169 -15.36 24.82 -1.92
N THR A 170 -15.69 23.89 -2.82
CA THR A 170 -15.33 22.48 -2.68
C THR A 170 -13.92 22.26 -3.21
N TRP A 171 -12.95 22.16 -2.30
CA TRP A 171 -11.56 21.82 -2.59
C TRP A 171 -11.11 20.73 -1.64
N GLN A 172 -11.30 19.49 -2.06
CA GLN A 172 -11.11 18.35 -1.17
C GLN A 172 -10.44 17.15 -1.84
N SER A 173 -9.90 16.29 -1.00
CA SER A 173 -9.33 14.99 -1.36
C SER A 173 -10.06 13.91 -0.59
N ASP A 174 -10.77 13.04 -1.30
CA ASP A 174 -11.42 11.86 -0.72
C ASP A 174 -10.46 10.68 -0.81
N ILE A 175 -10.12 10.13 0.34
CA ILE A 175 -9.07 9.13 0.51
C ILE A 175 -9.72 7.83 0.94
N VAL A 176 -9.46 6.77 0.19
CA VAL A 176 -9.73 5.39 0.58
C VAL A 176 -8.40 4.75 0.97
N SER A 177 -8.30 4.24 2.17
CA SER A 177 -7.06 3.65 2.67
C SER A 177 -7.29 2.31 3.34
N ARG A 178 -6.22 1.54 3.45
CA ARG A 178 -6.17 0.26 4.16
C ARG A 178 -5.30 0.37 5.39
N ASP A 179 -5.63 -0.43 6.39
CA ASP A 179 -4.74 -0.61 7.54
C ASP A 179 -3.34 -0.98 7.07
N PHE A 180 -2.39 -0.25 7.58
CA PHE A 180 -0.99 -0.56 7.39
C PHE A 180 -0.46 -1.22 8.68
N PHE A 181 -0.46 -2.54 8.65
CA PHE A 181 0.29 -3.31 9.63
C PHE A 181 1.75 -3.24 9.19
N GLY A 182 2.52 -2.33 9.79
CA GLY A 182 3.96 -2.29 9.57
C GLY A 182 4.52 -3.71 9.75
N THR A 183 5.39 -4.12 8.87
CA THR A 183 6.16 -5.36 9.00
C THR A 183 7.20 -5.20 10.11
N ASN A 184 6.77 -4.93 11.33
CA ASN A 184 7.55 -5.24 12.50
C ASN A 184 7.33 -6.72 12.77
N THR A 185 8.05 -7.56 12.05
CA THR A 185 8.22 -8.97 12.38
C THR A 185 8.72 -9.12 13.82
N ASP A 186 9.41 -8.14 14.34
CA ASP A 186 9.96 -8.14 15.70
C ASP A 186 8.90 -8.06 16.81
N GLU A 187 7.74 -7.42 16.56
CA GLU A 187 6.64 -7.39 17.55
C GLU A 187 5.79 -8.68 17.52
N LEU A 188 5.60 -9.28 16.35
CA LEU A 188 4.89 -10.55 16.25
C LEU A 188 5.68 -11.71 16.87
N ASP A 189 7.00 -11.70 16.75
CA ASP A 189 7.87 -12.71 17.37
C ASP A 189 7.91 -12.55 18.90
N SER A 190 7.81 -11.32 19.42
CA SER A 190 7.75 -11.09 20.87
C SER A 190 6.43 -11.55 21.49
N GLU A 191 5.29 -11.32 20.84
CA GLU A 191 3.98 -11.83 21.33
C GLU A 191 3.89 -13.35 21.22
N THR A 192 4.44 -13.94 20.16
CA THR A 192 4.47 -15.41 19.99
C THR A 192 5.40 -16.06 21.00
N SER A 193 6.51 -15.42 21.38
CA SER A 193 7.42 -15.90 22.41
C SER A 193 6.78 -15.89 23.81
N VAL A 194 6.10 -14.80 24.16
CA VAL A 194 5.39 -14.67 25.45
C VAL A 194 4.27 -15.70 25.58
N VAL A 195 3.52 -15.95 24.50
CA VAL A 195 2.45 -16.99 24.50
C VAL A 195 3.04 -18.39 24.62
N ASN A 196 4.18 -18.64 23.99
CA ASN A 196 4.85 -19.95 24.11
C ASN A 196 5.50 -20.16 25.47
N GLU A 197 6.09 -19.15 26.09
CA GLU A 197 6.60 -19.22 27.47
C GLU A 197 5.47 -19.43 28.48
N ALA A 198 4.32 -18.75 28.30
CA ALA A 198 3.15 -18.97 29.16
C ALA A 198 2.55 -20.38 29.01
N ARG A 199 2.62 -21.00 27.84
CA ARG A 199 2.20 -22.40 27.62
C ARG A 199 3.19 -23.39 28.21
N GLN A 200 4.48 -23.16 28.17
CA GLN A 200 5.49 -24.00 28.77
C GLN A 200 5.44 -23.95 30.30
N SER A 201 5.14 -22.79 30.88
CA SER A 201 5.01 -22.66 32.33
C SER A 201 3.76 -23.34 32.91
N GLN A 202 2.76 -23.66 32.11
CA GLN A 202 1.57 -24.42 32.52
C GLN A 202 1.68 -25.95 32.31
N GLY A 203 2.71 -26.42 31.62
CA GLY A 203 2.90 -27.84 31.25
C GLY A 203 3.68 -28.68 32.24
N ASP A 204 4.33 -28.11 33.24
CA ASP A 204 5.16 -28.84 34.20
C ASP A 204 4.57 -28.78 35.62
N LYS A 205 3.50 -29.53 35.85
CA LYS A 205 3.17 -30.04 37.19
C LYS A 205 3.26 -31.54 37.15
N PRO A 206 4.27 -32.17 37.78
CA PRO A 206 4.27 -33.60 38.00
C PRO A 206 3.17 -33.95 38.97
N ILE A 207 2.49 -35.05 38.67
CA ILE A 207 1.54 -35.76 39.55
C ILE A 207 2.32 -36.46 40.65
#